data_bf537877c409ce7dc85f870c242470d2
#
_entry.id   bf537877c409ce7dc85f870c242470d2
#
_cell.length_a   1.000
_cell.length_b   1.000
_cell.length_c   1.000
_cell.angle_alpha   90.00
_cell.angle_beta   90.00
_cell.angle_gamma   90.00
#
_symmetry.space_group_name_H-M   'P 1'
#
loop_
_entity.id
_entity.type
_entity.pdbx_description
1 polymer ?
#
loop_
_entity_poly.entity_id
_entity_poly.type
_entity_poly.pdbx_seq_one_letter_code
_entity_poly.pdbx_strand_id
1 'polypeptide(L)'
;VIELVSKAAELFGASVSPSDARIEQLPPIILVFGAQLQDASTSARATFINWLYINKHPLLELIKTPENFEDWNNFQGYGNLVDFEIDAGNLTKAVILFCESHGACAELGSFCMESSLSERLFIIISRENYEARSFVANGPIKKIELQHPNQNSVCVLETLEPSEMQNEIGNLIEALEEKIKSFPKTQAFQHSRSRDQFLIVADLVD
;
A
#
# COMPACT_ATOMS: atom_id res chain seq x y z
N VAL A 1 -18.97 -17.17 33.27
CA VAL A 1 -18.68 -16.57 31.97
C VAL A 1 -17.17 -16.47 31.77
N ILE A 2 -16.41 -15.88 32.70
CA ILE A 2 -14.94 -15.75 32.64
C ILE A 2 -14.24 -17.11 32.51
N GLU A 3 -14.68 -18.11 33.26
CA GLU A 3 -14.13 -19.48 33.26
C GLU A 3 -14.39 -20.21 31.92
N LEU A 4 -15.54 -19.99 31.31
CA LEU A 4 -15.88 -20.50 29.97
C LEU A 4 -15.02 -19.87 28.84
N VAL A 5 -14.79 -18.58 28.93
CA VAL A 5 -13.92 -17.85 27.98
C VAL A 5 -12.46 -18.32 28.11
N SER A 6 -11.98 -18.55 29.37
CA SER A 6 -10.64 -19.10 29.62
C SER A 6 -10.47 -20.48 29.00
N LYS A 7 -11.43 -21.37 29.22
CA LYS A 7 -11.40 -22.73 28.67
C LYS A 7 -11.52 -22.78 27.15
N ALA A 8 -12.32 -21.91 26.57
CA ALA A 8 -12.42 -21.76 25.11
C ALA A 8 -11.09 -21.27 24.53
N ALA A 9 -10.45 -20.29 25.16
CA ALA A 9 -9.15 -19.79 24.76
C ALA A 9 -8.03 -20.84 24.84
N GLU A 10 -8.05 -21.66 25.89
CA GLU A 10 -7.11 -22.79 26.04
C GLU A 10 -7.31 -23.85 24.96
N LEU A 11 -8.56 -24.24 24.69
CA LEU A 11 -8.89 -25.20 23.64
C LEU A 11 -8.53 -24.67 22.25
N PHE A 12 -8.78 -23.39 22.00
CA PHE A 12 -8.41 -22.72 20.78
C PHE A 12 -6.87 -22.71 20.61
N GLY A 13 -6.13 -22.28 21.64
CA GLY A 13 -4.67 -22.27 21.61
C GLY A 13 -4.03 -23.64 21.44
N ALA A 14 -4.73 -24.72 21.88
CA ALA A 14 -4.30 -26.10 21.66
C ALA A 14 -4.63 -26.64 20.26
N SER A 15 -5.62 -26.05 19.57
CA SER A 15 -6.12 -26.52 18.27
C SER A 15 -5.56 -25.74 17.09
N VAL A 16 -5.12 -24.51 17.31
CA VAL A 16 -4.60 -23.60 16.26
C VAL A 16 -3.14 -23.30 16.55
N SER A 17 -2.27 -23.68 15.61
CA SER A 17 -0.85 -23.31 15.63
C SER A 17 -0.64 -22.14 14.64
N PRO A 18 -0.56 -20.89 15.11
CA PRO A 18 -0.33 -19.76 14.23
C PRO A 18 0.98 -19.89 13.44
N SER A 19 1.99 -20.58 13.97
CA SER A 19 3.26 -20.84 13.30
C SER A 19 3.12 -21.70 12.03
N ASP A 20 2.07 -22.50 11.93
CA ASP A 20 1.78 -23.35 10.78
C ASP A 20 0.81 -22.68 9.80
N ALA A 21 0.23 -21.54 10.20
CA ALA A 21 -0.68 -20.77 9.37
C ALA A 21 0.05 -20.16 8.15
N ARG A 22 -0.68 -20.03 7.06
CA ARG A 22 -0.19 -19.42 5.82
C ARG A 22 -1.14 -18.34 5.37
N ILE A 23 -0.60 -17.24 4.93
CA ILE A 23 -1.35 -16.18 4.27
C ILE A 23 -1.38 -16.52 2.77
N GLU A 24 -2.53 -16.94 2.27
CA GLU A 24 -2.66 -17.35 0.87
C GLU A 24 -2.90 -16.16 -0.06
N GLN A 25 -3.73 -15.21 0.37
CA GLN A 25 -4.02 -14.01 -0.42
C GLN A 25 -4.23 -12.81 0.50
N LEU A 26 -3.80 -11.64 0.03
CA LEU A 26 -4.22 -10.37 0.60
C LEU A 26 -5.50 -9.89 -0.09
N PRO A 27 -6.33 -9.10 0.60
CA PRO A 27 -7.45 -8.44 -0.05
C PRO A 27 -7.03 -7.81 -1.38
N PRO A 28 -7.80 -7.96 -2.45
CA PRO A 28 -7.46 -7.44 -3.78
C PRO A 28 -7.68 -5.91 -3.84
N ILE A 29 -7.14 -5.19 -2.86
CA ILE A 29 -7.22 -3.75 -2.73
C ILE A 29 -5.86 -3.16 -3.07
N ILE A 30 -5.87 -2.06 -3.81
CA ILE A 30 -4.71 -1.23 -4.11
C ILE A 30 -5.00 0.16 -3.55
N LEU A 31 -4.24 0.58 -2.54
CA LEU A 31 -4.34 1.95 -2.02
C LEU A 31 -3.52 2.90 -2.88
N VAL A 32 -4.10 4.06 -3.20
CA VAL A 32 -3.45 5.07 -4.04
C VAL A 32 -3.34 6.38 -3.29
N PHE A 33 -2.11 6.79 -3.00
CA PHE A 33 -1.72 8.02 -2.31
C PHE A 33 -1.17 9.05 -3.30
N GLY A 34 -1.23 10.33 -2.93
CA GLY A 34 -0.73 11.46 -3.73
C GLY A 34 -1.37 12.79 -3.32
N ALA A 35 -1.46 13.76 -4.21
CA ALA A 35 -2.17 15.01 -3.95
C ALA A 35 -3.69 14.79 -3.86
N GLN A 36 -4.42 15.75 -3.31
CA GLN A 36 -5.87 15.67 -3.16
C GLN A 36 -6.59 15.43 -4.48
N LEU A 37 -7.67 14.63 -4.42
CA LEU A 37 -8.55 14.38 -5.56
C LEU A 37 -9.59 15.51 -5.66
N GLN A 38 -9.24 16.58 -6.37
CA GLN A 38 -10.19 17.69 -6.63
C GLN A 38 -10.69 17.67 -8.07
N ASP A 39 -9.78 17.55 -9.03
CA ASP A 39 -10.06 17.50 -10.47
C ASP A 39 -9.00 16.63 -11.13
N ALA A 40 -9.39 15.88 -12.16
CA ALA A 40 -8.48 15.01 -12.92
C ALA A 40 -7.31 15.74 -13.56
N SER A 41 -7.41 17.05 -13.76
CA SER A 41 -6.36 17.89 -14.32
C SER A 41 -5.40 18.49 -13.29
N THR A 42 -5.62 18.24 -11.99
CA THR A 42 -4.90 18.92 -10.91
C THR A 42 -3.76 18.11 -10.31
N SER A 43 -3.72 16.79 -10.52
CA SER A 43 -2.68 15.93 -9.99
C SER A 43 -2.44 14.69 -10.85
N ALA A 44 -1.23 14.15 -10.76
CA ALA A 44 -0.87 12.90 -11.42
C ALA A 44 -1.74 11.72 -10.92
N ARG A 45 -2.01 11.65 -9.62
CA ARG A 45 -2.92 10.66 -9.01
C ARG A 45 -4.32 10.75 -9.60
N ALA A 46 -4.89 11.94 -9.65
CA ALA A 46 -6.23 12.14 -10.21
C ALA A 46 -6.28 11.81 -11.70
N THR A 47 -5.25 12.18 -12.46
CA THR A 47 -5.11 11.82 -13.87
C THR A 47 -5.06 10.32 -14.10
N PHE A 48 -4.29 9.60 -13.29
CA PHE A 48 -4.21 8.14 -13.34
C PHE A 48 -5.56 7.47 -13.08
N ILE A 49 -6.25 7.86 -12.01
CA ILE A 49 -7.56 7.29 -11.65
C ILE A 49 -8.60 7.62 -12.74
N ASN A 50 -8.63 8.85 -13.25
CA ASN A 50 -9.53 9.25 -14.31
C ASN A 50 -9.26 8.49 -15.62
N TRP A 51 -8.00 8.24 -15.96
CA TRP A 51 -7.65 7.42 -17.12
C TRP A 51 -8.19 6.00 -17.00
N LEU A 52 -8.04 5.37 -15.83
CA LEU A 52 -8.62 4.04 -15.57
C LEU A 52 -10.15 4.05 -15.71
N TYR A 53 -10.80 5.10 -15.24
CA TYR A 53 -12.26 5.26 -15.34
C TYR A 53 -12.72 5.39 -16.81
N ILE A 54 -12.09 6.28 -17.58
CA ILE A 54 -12.42 6.52 -19.00
C ILE A 54 -12.22 5.24 -19.84
N ASN A 55 -11.12 4.54 -19.59
CA ASN A 55 -10.77 3.32 -20.32
C ASN A 55 -11.43 2.04 -19.77
N LYS A 56 -12.26 2.16 -18.73
CA LYS A 56 -12.92 1.03 -18.04
C LYS A 56 -11.91 -0.06 -17.67
N HIS A 57 -10.75 0.35 -17.19
CA HIS A 57 -9.67 -0.59 -16.90
C HIS A 57 -9.99 -1.40 -15.62
N PRO A 58 -9.77 -2.74 -15.61
CA PRO A 58 -10.13 -3.61 -14.48
C PRO A 58 -9.48 -3.22 -13.14
N LEU A 59 -8.30 -2.61 -13.16
CA LEU A 59 -7.64 -2.11 -11.95
C LEU A 59 -8.48 -1.10 -11.17
N LEU A 60 -9.40 -0.39 -11.82
CA LEU A 60 -10.25 0.60 -11.15
C LEU A 60 -11.07 -0.03 -10.01
N GLU A 61 -11.55 -1.25 -10.18
CA GLU A 61 -12.35 -1.95 -9.17
C GLU A 61 -11.54 -2.26 -7.89
N LEU A 62 -10.21 -2.38 -8.02
CA LEU A 62 -9.31 -2.70 -6.94
C LEU A 62 -8.81 -1.46 -6.20
N ILE A 63 -8.93 -0.29 -6.82
CA ILE A 63 -8.40 0.96 -6.26
C ILE A 63 -9.28 1.49 -5.14
N LYS A 64 -8.62 1.86 -4.05
CA LYS A 64 -9.14 2.69 -2.96
C LYS A 64 -8.20 3.85 -2.71
N THR A 65 -8.74 4.93 -2.20
CA THR A 65 -7.96 6.10 -1.81
C THR A 65 -8.19 6.41 -0.32
N PRO A 66 -7.28 7.12 0.35
CA PRO A 66 -7.46 7.51 1.75
C PRO A 66 -8.82 8.20 2.00
N GLU A 67 -9.31 8.97 1.05
CA GLU A 67 -10.60 9.66 1.12
C GLU A 67 -11.81 8.70 1.20
N ASN A 68 -11.64 7.43 0.87
CA ASN A 68 -12.68 6.41 1.10
C ASN A 68 -12.83 6.03 2.57
N PHE A 69 -11.91 6.46 3.43
CA PHE A 69 -11.84 6.12 4.84
C PHE A 69 -11.84 7.38 5.73
N GLU A 70 -12.61 8.41 5.36
CA GLU A 70 -12.70 9.67 6.11
C GLU A 70 -13.14 9.48 7.58
N ASP A 71 -13.85 8.39 7.86
CA ASP A 71 -14.30 8.01 9.20
C ASP A 71 -13.24 7.25 10.02
N TRP A 72 -11.98 7.21 9.60
CA TRP A 72 -10.92 6.46 10.29
C TRP A 72 -10.81 6.80 11.79
N ASN A 73 -11.09 8.04 12.17
CA ASN A 73 -11.07 8.51 13.56
C ASN A 73 -12.21 7.93 14.41
N ASN A 74 -13.24 7.37 13.78
CA ASN A 74 -14.32 6.65 14.44
C ASN A 74 -13.93 5.19 14.74
N PHE A 75 -12.87 4.67 14.12
CA PHE A 75 -12.34 3.36 14.45
C PHE A 75 -11.62 3.43 15.80
N GLN A 76 -12.19 2.76 16.80
CA GLN A 76 -11.59 2.71 18.14
C GLN A 76 -10.22 2.03 18.05
N GLY A 77 -9.17 2.74 18.45
CA GLY A 77 -7.81 2.20 18.51
C GLY A 77 -6.76 3.02 17.77
N TYR A 78 -7.15 3.90 16.84
CA TYR A 78 -6.20 4.77 16.16
C TYR A 78 -6.17 6.17 16.78
N GLY A 79 -5.01 6.59 17.27
CA GLY A 79 -4.79 7.93 17.84
C GLY A 79 -4.35 8.96 16.79
N ASN A 80 -3.97 8.52 15.60
CA ASN A 80 -3.50 9.37 14.50
C ASN A 80 -3.65 8.66 13.16
N LEU A 81 -3.59 9.45 12.07
CA LEU A 81 -3.79 8.97 10.70
C LEU A 81 -2.63 8.08 10.23
N VAL A 82 -1.40 8.33 10.69
CA VAL A 82 -0.21 7.59 10.24
C VAL A 82 -0.32 6.10 10.61
N ASP A 83 -0.70 5.79 11.85
CA ASP A 83 -0.86 4.41 12.30
C ASP A 83 -1.98 3.70 11.52
N PHE A 84 -3.10 4.42 11.27
CA PHE A 84 -4.19 3.89 10.46
C PHE A 84 -3.75 3.57 9.02
N GLU A 85 -3.05 4.49 8.35
CA GLU A 85 -2.61 4.31 6.97
C GLU A 85 -1.56 3.22 6.81
N ILE A 86 -0.67 3.06 7.79
CA ILE A 86 0.29 1.96 7.84
C ILE A 86 -0.43 0.62 7.93
N ASP A 87 -1.37 0.49 8.84
CA ASP A 87 -2.13 -0.76 9.00
C ASP A 87 -3.02 -1.05 7.80
N ALA A 88 -3.71 -0.04 7.28
CA ALA A 88 -4.51 -0.17 6.06
C ALA A 88 -3.63 -0.59 4.86
N GLY A 89 -2.47 0.04 4.69
CA GLY A 89 -1.51 -0.31 3.63
C GLY A 89 -0.97 -1.73 3.78
N ASN A 90 -0.71 -2.16 5.00
CA ASN A 90 -0.27 -3.52 5.28
C ASN A 90 -1.30 -4.60 4.91
N LEU A 91 -2.58 -4.29 4.97
CA LEU A 91 -3.67 -5.21 4.61
C LEU A 91 -3.98 -5.23 3.11
N THR A 92 -3.37 -4.38 2.30
CA THR A 92 -3.64 -4.28 0.87
C THR A 92 -2.65 -5.06 0.02
N LYS A 93 -3.05 -5.37 -1.20
CA LYS A 93 -2.21 -6.08 -2.18
C LYS A 93 -1.03 -5.24 -2.63
N ALA A 94 -1.24 -3.95 -2.86
CA ALA A 94 -0.21 -2.98 -3.22
C ALA A 94 -0.58 -1.59 -2.73
N VAL A 95 0.42 -0.73 -2.60
CA VAL A 95 0.26 0.69 -2.32
C VAL A 95 0.95 1.47 -3.42
N ILE A 96 0.21 2.29 -4.14
CA ILE A 96 0.72 3.24 -5.14
C ILE A 96 0.87 4.59 -4.46
N LEU A 97 2.00 5.24 -4.65
CA LEU A 97 2.27 6.55 -4.08
C LEU A 97 2.86 7.49 -5.14
N PHE A 98 2.09 8.52 -5.49
CA PHE A 98 2.55 9.60 -6.36
C PHE A 98 3.29 10.66 -5.55
N CYS A 99 4.61 10.78 -5.73
CA CYS A 99 5.44 11.77 -5.05
C CYS A 99 5.25 13.19 -5.63
N GLU A 100 4.04 13.72 -5.55
CA GLU A 100 3.64 15.00 -6.15
C GLU A 100 3.24 16.07 -5.12
N SER A 101 3.17 15.72 -3.83
CA SER A 101 2.79 16.64 -2.76
C SER A 101 3.65 16.46 -1.52
N HIS A 102 3.66 17.46 -0.63
CA HIS A 102 4.36 17.36 0.65
C HIS A 102 3.79 16.24 1.54
N GLY A 103 2.46 16.03 1.51
CA GLY A 103 1.80 14.94 2.21
C GLY A 103 2.30 13.59 1.72
N ALA A 104 2.29 13.35 0.41
CA ALA A 104 2.78 12.12 -0.19
C ALA A 104 4.26 11.84 0.13
N CYS A 105 5.09 12.88 0.19
CA CYS A 105 6.48 12.71 0.63
C CYS A 105 6.60 12.32 2.12
N ALA A 106 5.73 12.83 2.98
CA ALA A 106 5.68 12.46 4.39
C ALA A 106 5.18 11.01 4.58
N GLU A 107 4.13 10.62 3.86
CA GLU A 107 3.62 9.25 3.79
C GLU A 107 4.72 8.28 3.33
N LEU A 108 5.44 8.59 2.26
CA LEU A 108 6.57 7.80 1.79
C LEU A 108 7.65 7.63 2.87
N GLY A 109 7.95 8.71 3.61
CA GLY A 109 8.91 8.67 4.73
C GLY A 109 8.49 7.71 5.84
N SER A 110 7.19 7.65 6.15
CA SER A 110 6.62 6.74 7.14
C SER A 110 6.57 5.30 6.61
N PHE A 111 6.06 5.10 5.41
CA PHE A 111 5.85 3.78 4.80
C PHE A 111 7.16 3.04 4.51
N CYS A 112 8.22 3.74 4.14
CA CYS A 112 9.52 3.11 3.90
C CYS A 112 10.18 2.54 5.16
N MET A 113 9.70 2.89 6.35
CA MET A 113 10.21 2.37 7.62
C MET A 113 9.53 1.06 8.03
N GLU A 114 8.33 0.79 7.52
CA GLU A 114 7.58 -0.43 7.78
C GLU A 114 7.93 -1.50 6.72
N SER A 115 8.61 -2.56 7.16
CA SER A 115 9.18 -3.55 6.23
C SER A 115 8.15 -4.29 5.39
N SER A 116 7.00 -4.63 5.98
CA SER A 116 5.91 -5.34 5.30
C SER A 116 5.16 -4.46 4.31
N LEU A 117 5.15 -3.14 4.54
CA LEU A 117 4.54 -2.16 3.65
C LEU A 117 5.51 -1.74 2.54
N SER A 118 6.79 -1.54 2.87
CA SER A 118 7.82 -1.10 1.92
C SER A 118 7.98 -2.05 0.73
N GLU A 119 7.85 -3.36 0.93
CA GLU A 119 7.91 -4.34 -0.17
C GLU A 119 6.76 -4.20 -1.18
N ARG A 120 5.64 -3.57 -0.77
CA ARG A 120 4.41 -3.41 -1.57
C ARG A 120 4.26 -2.03 -2.17
N LEU A 121 5.16 -1.12 -1.83
CA LEU A 121 5.15 0.22 -2.38
C LEU A 121 5.49 0.20 -3.88
N PHE A 122 4.69 0.92 -4.65
CA PHE A 122 4.96 1.30 -6.02
C PHE A 122 4.96 2.82 -6.09
N ILE A 123 6.16 3.39 -6.14
CA ILE A 123 6.39 4.83 -6.03
C ILE A 123 6.49 5.40 -7.44
N ILE A 124 5.74 6.47 -7.70
CA ILE A 124 5.76 7.19 -8.95
C ILE A 124 6.34 8.58 -8.68
N ILE A 125 7.42 8.91 -9.36
CA ILE A 125 8.18 10.14 -9.14
C ILE A 125 8.66 10.72 -10.48
N SER A 126 8.74 12.04 -10.57
CA SER A 126 9.35 12.68 -11.73
C SER A 126 10.86 12.46 -11.77
N ARG A 127 11.45 12.45 -12.98
CA ARG A 127 12.90 12.34 -13.17
C ARG A 127 13.64 13.45 -12.41
N GLU A 128 13.16 14.67 -12.48
CA GLU A 128 13.74 15.80 -11.76
C GLU A 128 13.86 15.52 -10.25
N ASN A 129 12.78 15.06 -9.62
CA ASN A 129 12.75 14.78 -8.18
C ASN A 129 13.55 13.53 -7.82
N TYR A 130 13.61 12.52 -8.69
CA TYR A 130 14.40 11.32 -8.49
C TYR A 130 15.90 11.60 -8.53
N GLU A 131 16.35 12.43 -9.46
CA GLU A 131 17.76 12.81 -9.62
C GLU A 131 18.19 13.94 -8.67
N ALA A 132 17.24 14.58 -7.99
CA ALA A 132 17.51 15.66 -7.06
C ALA A 132 18.38 15.20 -5.88
N ARG A 133 19.25 16.10 -5.40
CA ARG A 133 19.99 15.91 -4.14
C ARG A 133 19.10 16.21 -2.93
N SER A 134 17.94 15.57 -2.86
CA SER A 134 16.93 15.79 -1.84
C SER A 134 16.96 14.66 -0.80
N PHE A 135 16.32 14.90 0.35
CA PHE A 135 16.09 13.84 1.33
C PHE A 135 15.16 12.75 0.78
N VAL A 136 14.16 13.11 -0.02
CA VAL A 136 13.21 12.14 -0.60
C VAL A 136 13.93 11.13 -1.49
N ALA A 137 14.78 11.61 -2.40
CA ALA A 137 15.54 10.74 -3.30
C ALA A 137 16.59 9.90 -2.57
N ASN A 138 17.39 10.53 -1.70
CA ASN A 138 18.54 9.86 -1.03
C ASN A 138 18.17 9.15 0.28
N GLY A 139 16.98 9.37 0.80
CA GLY A 139 16.45 8.72 2.02
C GLY A 139 15.48 7.60 1.66
N PRO A 140 14.16 7.86 1.68
CA PRO A 140 13.14 6.81 1.52
C PRO A 140 13.23 6.06 0.20
N ILE A 141 13.42 6.73 -0.94
CA ILE A 141 13.52 6.04 -2.24
C ILE A 141 14.74 5.13 -2.26
N LYS A 142 15.90 5.67 -1.92
CA LYS A 142 17.15 4.89 -1.88
C LYS A 142 17.08 3.71 -0.91
N LYS A 143 16.41 3.90 0.23
CA LYS A 143 16.17 2.82 1.21
C LYS A 143 15.36 1.68 0.60
N ILE A 144 14.25 1.99 -0.09
CA ILE A 144 13.39 0.99 -0.74
C ILE A 144 14.14 0.24 -1.85
N GLU A 145 14.87 0.94 -2.71
CA GLU A 145 15.68 0.31 -3.76
C GLU A 145 16.74 -0.64 -3.19
N LEU A 146 17.38 -0.29 -2.08
CA LEU A 146 18.38 -1.13 -1.42
C LEU A 146 17.75 -2.33 -0.70
N GLN A 147 16.57 -2.18 -0.14
CA GLN A 147 15.85 -3.26 0.54
C GLN A 147 15.23 -4.26 -0.45
N HIS A 148 14.79 -3.77 -1.61
CA HIS A 148 14.05 -4.56 -2.61
C HIS A 148 14.69 -4.45 -4.01
N PRO A 149 15.97 -4.82 -4.19
CA PRO A 149 16.73 -4.55 -5.42
C PRO A 149 16.21 -5.29 -6.66
N ASN A 150 15.43 -6.35 -6.45
CA ASN A 150 14.86 -7.17 -7.53
C ASN A 150 13.38 -6.86 -7.79
N GLN A 151 12.84 -5.83 -7.15
CA GLN A 151 11.46 -5.39 -7.32
C GLN A 151 11.43 -4.02 -7.98
N ASN A 152 10.61 -3.87 -9.00
CA ASN A 152 10.35 -2.58 -9.62
C ASN A 152 9.46 -1.72 -8.70
N SER A 153 10.07 -1.21 -7.62
CA SER A 153 9.34 -0.42 -6.60
C SER A 153 9.24 1.06 -6.94
N VAL A 154 10.09 1.56 -7.84
CA VAL A 154 10.15 2.97 -8.22
C VAL A 154 9.96 3.08 -9.73
N CYS A 155 8.92 3.81 -10.13
CA CYS A 155 8.62 4.16 -11.50
C CYS A 155 8.97 5.65 -11.70
N VAL A 156 9.99 5.91 -12.51
CA VAL A 156 10.44 7.27 -12.81
C VAL A 156 9.81 7.69 -14.14
N LEU A 157 8.90 8.67 -14.08
CA LEU A 157 8.32 9.32 -15.24
C LEU A 157 9.10 10.59 -15.58
N GLU A 158 9.03 11.03 -16.83
CA GLU A 158 9.71 12.27 -17.22
C GLU A 158 9.15 13.45 -16.42
N THR A 159 7.83 13.50 -16.26
CA THR A 159 7.13 14.51 -15.45
C THR A 159 5.90 13.92 -14.78
N LEU A 160 5.40 14.58 -13.72
CA LEU A 160 4.10 14.31 -13.12
C LEU A 160 3.02 15.32 -13.53
N GLU A 161 3.33 16.18 -14.50
CA GLU A 161 2.33 17.11 -15.04
C GLU A 161 1.18 16.33 -15.72
N PRO A 162 -0.08 16.56 -15.31
CA PRO A 162 -1.23 15.78 -15.75
C PRO A 162 -1.35 15.60 -17.26
N SER A 163 -1.12 16.66 -18.03
CA SER A 163 -1.26 16.66 -19.48
C SER A 163 -0.23 15.78 -20.20
N GLU A 164 0.97 15.66 -19.63
CA GLU A 164 2.08 14.91 -20.22
C GLU A 164 2.07 13.46 -19.73
N MET A 165 1.78 13.24 -18.45
CA MET A 165 1.75 11.91 -17.84
C MET A 165 0.75 10.96 -18.51
N GLN A 166 -0.33 11.47 -19.08
CA GLN A 166 -1.33 10.65 -19.77
C GLN A 166 -0.75 9.68 -20.81
N ASN A 167 0.34 10.07 -21.47
CA ASN A 167 0.99 9.25 -22.48
C ASN A 167 1.80 8.09 -21.88
N GLU A 168 2.14 8.17 -20.60
CA GLU A 168 2.96 7.17 -19.88
C GLU A 168 2.14 6.22 -19.03
N ILE A 169 0.84 6.45 -18.86
CA ILE A 169 -0.03 5.63 -17.98
C ILE A 169 -0.04 4.16 -18.40
N GLY A 170 -0.01 3.86 -19.69
CA GLY A 170 0.07 2.48 -20.17
C GLY A 170 1.30 1.74 -19.63
N ASN A 171 2.47 2.35 -19.77
CA ASN A 171 3.73 1.79 -19.26
C ASN A 171 3.72 1.68 -17.72
N LEU A 172 3.13 2.67 -17.04
CA LEU A 172 2.98 2.65 -15.59
C LEU A 172 2.11 1.47 -15.12
N ILE A 173 1.01 1.19 -15.82
CA ILE A 173 0.14 0.06 -15.51
C ILE A 173 0.87 -1.26 -15.72
N GLU A 174 1.60 -1.42 -16.82
CA GLU A 174 2.39 -2.62 -17.09
C GLU A 174 3.42 -2.87 -15.97
N ALA A 175 4.16 -1.83 -15.58
CA ALA A 175 5.14 -1.93 -14.49
C ALA A 175 4.48 -2.28 -13.14
N LEU A 176 3.32 -1.71 -12.84
CA LEU A 176 2.54 -2.03 -11.65
C LEU A 176 2.07 -3.49 -11.66
N GLU A 177 1.53 -3.96 -12.79
CA GLU A 177 1.09 -5.35 -12.91
C GLU A 177 2.25 -6.35 -12.78
N GLU A 178 3.41 -6.05 -13.34
CA GLU A 178 4.60 -6.86 -13.17
C GLU A 178 5.00 -6.95 -11.70
N LYS A 179 5.02 -5.81 -10.98
CA LYS A 179 5.29 -5.80 -9.55
C LYS A 179 4.28 -6.65 -8.78
N ILE A 180 2.99 -6.50 -9.04
CA ILE A 180 1.95 -7.29 -8.37
C ILE A 180 2.10 -8.79 -8.67
N LYS A 181 2.47 -9.17 -9.89
CA LYS A 181 2.72 -10.56 -10.27
C LYS A 181 3.96 -11.15 -9.58
N SER A 182 4.92 -10.31 -9.19
CA SER A 182 6.14 -10.75 -8.48
C SER A 182 5.89 -11.15 -7.03
N PHE A 183 4.77 -10.74 -6.43
CA PHE A 183 4.48 -11.08 -5.04
C PHE A 183 4.19 -12.57 -4.86
N PRO A 184 4.70 -13.18 -3.79
CA PRO A 184 4.42 -14.58 -3.50
C PRO A 184 2.92 -14.80 -3.27
N LYS A 185 2.37 -15.86 -3.85
CA LYS A 185 0.96 -16.22 -3.68
C LYS A 185 0.63 -16.69 -2.28
N THR A 186 1.62 -17.26 -1.60
CA THR A 186 1.49 -17.81 -0.24
C THR A 186 2.69 -17.39 0.58
N GLN A 187 2.46 -16.93 1.80
CA GLN A 187 3.50 -16.55 2.75
C GLN A 187 3.29 -17.27 4.08
N ALA A 188 4.38 -17.65 4.73
CA ALA A 188 4.32 -18.16 6.09
C ALA A 188 3.91 -17.02 7.05
N PHE A 189 3.08 -17.37 8.02
CA PHE A 189 2.70 -16.45 9.08
C PHE A 189 3.92 -16.02 9.91
N GLN A 190 4.00 -14.74 10.23
CA GLN A 190 5.03 -14.18 11.09
C GLN A 190 4.42 -13.35 12.23
N HIS A 191 4.65 -13.78 13.46
CA HIS A 191 4.16 -13.10 14.66
C HIS A 191 4.58 -11.63 14.78
N SER A 192 5.71 -11.27 14.22
CA SER A 192 6.23 -9.89 14.22
C SER A 192 5.54 -8.96 13.23
N ARG A 193 4.70 -9.49 12.35
CA ARG A 193 3.98 -8.70 11.34
C ARG A 193 2.55 -8.44 11.79
N SER A 194 2.21 -7.19 12.09
CA SER A 194 0.83 -6.77 12.46
C SER A 194 -0.19 -7.24 11.45
N ARG A 195 0.11 -7.13 10.16
CA ARG A 195 -0.72 -7.62 9.06
C ARG A 195 -1.15 -9.08 9.25
N ASP A 196 -0.19 -9.95 9.55
CA ASP A 196 -0.46 -11.39 9.64
C ASP A 196 -1.36 -11.69 10.83
N GLN A 197 -1.20 -10.93 11.93
CA GLN A 197 -2.09 -11.00 13.09
C GLN A 197 -3.52 -10.54 12.74
N PHE A 198 -3.66 -9.41 12.03
CA PHE A 198 -4.98 -8.92 11.60
C PHE A 198 -5.71 -9.93 10.70
N LEU A 199 -5.00 -10.53 9.76
CA LEU A 199 -5.59 -11.51 8.83
C LEU A 199 -6.05 -12.78 9.55
N ILE A 200 -5.28 -13.28 10.52
CA ILE A 200 -5.73 -14.41 11.34
C ILE A 200 -6.97 -14.04 12.16
N VAL A 201 -6.98 -12.86 12.78
CA VAL A 201 -8.15 -12.43 13.56
C VAL A 201 -9.38 -12.29 12.67
N ALA A 202 -9.22 -11.73 11.47
CA ALA A 202 -10.33 -11.62 10.52
C ALA A 202 -10.89 -13.00 10.12
N ASP A 203 -10.01 -13.95 9.78
CA ASP A 203 -10.39 -15.32 9.39
C ASP A 203 -11.08 -16.11 10.52
N LEU A 204 -10.85 -15.73 11.77
CA LEU A 204 -11.45 -16.37 12.93
C LEU A 204 -12.83 -15.79 13.31
N VAL A 205 -13.18 -14.62 12.77
CA VAL A 205 -14.43 -13.91 13.09
C VAL A 205 -15.49 -14.13 12.00
N ASP A 206 -15.08 -14.53 10.79
CA ASP A 206 -15.96 -14.93 9.69
C ASP A 206 -16.53 -16.34 9.93
#